data_d969c00b2d37db633169e5222d118d5d
#
_entry.id   d969c00b2d37db633169e5222d118d5d
#
_cell.length_a   1.000
_cell.length_b   1.000
_cell.length_c   1.000
_cell.angle_alpha   90.00
_cell.angle_beta   90.00
_cell.angle_gamma   90.00
#
_symmetry.space_group_name_H-M   'P 1'
#
loop_
_entity.id
_entity.type
_entity.pdbx_description
1 polymer ?
#
loop_
_entity_poly.entity_id
_entity_poly.type
_entity_poly.pdbx_seq_one_letter_code
_entity_poly.pdbx_strand_id
1 'polypeptide(L)'
;MSTVVASDLDRTLIYSAPALGLAMPDAEAPRLLCVETYERKPLSYMTETAAGLLAELAGSTTFVPTTTRTREQYLRVHLPGPAPEFAICANGGQLLVRGEPDRDWQRTVAERLASHCAPLEEIRTHLVRTADPAWLLKERTAEDLFAYLVVERPLLPDTWVKDLAGWAGERGWTVSLQGRKIYAVPRPLTKSAAVAEVARRTGASVVLAAGDSLLDADLLLAADRGWRPGHGELADTGWHAPHVTALDERGVAAGEKITRAFLHAAAATGHGRAPAPDGAGAAGSAVGAAAAGG
;
A
#
# COMPACT_ATOMS: atom_id res chain seq x y z
N MET A 1 2.84 -19.90 8.86
CA MET A 1 1.69 -19.06 8.47
C MET A 1 2.13 -18.22 7.28
N SER A 2 1.32 -18.07 6.23
CA SER A 2 1.64 -17.20 5.10
C SER A 2 1.32 -15.75 5.47
N THR A 3 2.24 -14.83 5.18
CA THR A 3 2.11 -13.39 5.48
C THR A 3 2.09 -12.60 4.19
N VAL A 4 1.08 -11.76 4.01
CA VAL A 4 1.03 -10.72 2.99
C VAL A 4 1.57 -9.42 3.60
N VAL A 5 2.49 -8.78 2.90
CA VAL A 5 2.99 -7.45 3.24
C VAL A 5 2.59 -6.49 2.13
N ALA A 6 1.59 -5.66 2.37
CA ALA A 6 1.06 -4.69 1.42
C ALA A 6 1.53 -3.28 1.78
N SER A 7 2.29 -2.64 0.90
CA SER A 7 2.80 -1.30 1.16
C SER A 7 2.50 -0.34 0.02
N ASP A 8 2.04 0.86 0.39
CA ASP A 8 2.11 1.97 -0.53
C ASP A 8 3.57 2.25 -0.93
N LEU A 9 3.77 2.91 -2.06
CA LEU A 9 5.08 3.21 -2.61
C LEU A 9 5.50 4.65 -2.35
N ASP A 10 4.77 5.61 -2.90
CA ASP A 10 5.16 7.01 -2.92
C ASP A 10 5.12 7.60 -1.50
N ARG A 11 6.27 8.13 -1.02
CA ARG A 11 6.42 8.68 0.34
C ARG A 11 6.23 7.66 1.48
N THR A 12 6.17 6.37 1.14
CA THR A 12 6.13 5.26 2.10
C THR A 12 7.39 4.39 2.00
N LEU A 13 7.70 3.87 0.82
CA LEU A 13 8.92 3.11 0.55
C LEU A 13 9.88 3.80 -0.41
N ILE A 14 9.36 4.59 -1.37
CA ILE A 14 10.15 5.31 -2.36
C ILE A 14 9.84 6.81 -2.31
N TYR A 15 10.83 7.63 -2.64
CA TYR A 15 10.77 9.07 -2.44
C TYR A 15 11.31 9.81 -3.63
N SER A 16 10.59 10.82 -4.12
CA SER A 16 11.15 11.81 -5.04
C SER A 16 12.20 12.68 -4.32
N ALA A 17 13.12 13.29 -5.05
CA ALA A 17 14.17 14.11 -4.45
C ALA A 17 13.65 15.16 -3.44
N PRO A 18 12.55 15.91 -3.70
CA PRO A 18 12.00 16.84 -2.70
C PRO A 18 11.38 16.16 -1.48
N ALA A 19 11.05 14.88 -1.55
CA ALA A 19 10.42 14.13 -0.48
C ALA A 19 11.40 13.34 0.40
N LEU A 20 12.69 13.31 0.06
CA LEU A 20 13.71 12.57 0.81
C LEU A 20 13.82 12.99 2.27
N GLY A 21 13.59 14.26 2.58
CA GLY A 21 13.63 14.76 3.95
C GLY A 21 15.03 14.74 4.58
N LEU A 22 16.08 14.87 3.74
CA LEU A 22 17.47 14.89 4.19
C LEU A 22 17.80 16.30 4.72
N ALA A 23 18.07 16.41 6.01
CA ALA A 23 18.41 17.65 6.70
C ALA A 23 19.75 17.53 7.44
N MET A 24 20.67 16.70 6.93
CA MET A 24 22.02 16.48 7.46
C MET A 24 23.08 16.84 6.42
N PRO A 25 24.34 17.02 6.82
CA PRO A 25 25.48 17.17 5.90
C PRO A 25 25.61 15.93 4.98
N ASP A 26 26.11 16.13 3.76
CA ASP A 26 26.27 15.04 2.76
C ASP A 26 27.10 13.87 3.28
N ALA A 27 28.09 14.12 4.14
CA ALA A 27 28.91 13.07 4.74
C ALA A 27 28.14 12.14 5.69
N GLU A 28 27.00 12.60 6.22
CA GLU A 28 26.13 11.85 7.13
C GLU A 28 24.89 11.31 6.43
N ALA A 29 24.66 11.74 5.18
CA ALA A 29 23.48 11.32 4.41
C ALA A 29 23.56 9.83 4.06
N PRO A 30 22.43 9.10 4.13
CA PRO A 30 22.39 7.71 3.73
C PRO A 30 22.68 7.58 2.23
N ARG A 31 23.33 6.49 1.85
CA ARG A 31 23.47 6.16 0.43
C ARG A 31 22.10 5.86 -0.16
N LEU A 32 21.82 6.41 -1.33
CA LEU A 32 20.55 6.30 -2.02
C LEU A 32 20.66 5.40 -3.25
N LEU A 33 19.68 4.54 -3.42
CA LEU A 33 19.44 3.78 -4.65
C LEU A 33 18.33 4.46 -5.45
N CYS A 34 18.59 4.76 -6.73
CA CYS A 34 17.56 5.19 -7.65
C CYS A 34 16.76 3.96 -8.10
N VAL A 35 15.45 3.94 -7.82
CA VAL A 35 14.56 2.83 -8.15
C VAL A 35 13.58 3.16 -9.27
N GLU A 36 13.59 4.37 -9.76
CA GLU A 36 12.78 4.80 -10.90
C GLU A 36 13.49 5.84 -11.73
N THR A 37 13.47 5.67 -13.05
CA THR A 37 13.89 6.68 -14.01
C THR A 37 12.75 7.01 -14.96
N TYR A 38 12.61 8.27 -15.33
CA TYR A 38 11.65 8.72 -16.32
C TYR A 38 12.29 9.74 -17.25
N GLU A 39 12.16 9.55 -18.56
CA GLU A 39 12.81 10.39 -19.58
C GLU A 39 14.33 10.57 -19.32
N ARG A 40 15.01 9.49 -18.96
CA ARG A 40 16.44 9.43 -18.61
C ARG A 40 16.83 10.24 -17.36
N LYS A 41 15.87 10.67 -16.55
CA LYS A 41 16.11 11.36 -15.28
C LYS A 41 15.73 10.48 -14.11
N PRO A 42 16.56 10.43 -13.07
CA PRO A 42 16.19 9.73 -11.85
C PRO A 42 14.98 10.42 -11.19
N LEU A 43 14.00 9.63 -10.76
CA LEU A 43 12.72 10.15 -10.27
C LEU A 43 12.43 9.75 -8.83
N SER A 44 12.65 8.47 -8.47
CA SER A 44 12.36 7.96 -7.12
C SER A 44 13.54 7.20 -6.55
N TYR A 45 13.70 7.31 -5.24
CA TYR A 45 14.83 6.78 -4.49
C TYR A 45 14.37 6.07 -3.22
N MET A 46 15.24 5.21 -2.70
CA MET A 46 15.21 4.66 -1.34
C MET A 46 16.63 4.57 -0.79
N THR A 47 16.82 4.34 0.52
CA THR A 47 18.16 4.09 1.05
C THR A 47 18.67 2.72 0.62
N GLU A 48 19.98 2.55 0.47
CA GLU A 48 20.59 1.23 0.21
C GLU A 48 20.25 0.24 1.33
N THR A 49 20.15 0.70 2.58
CA THR A 49 19.71 -0.12 3.70
C THR A 49 18.27 -0.60 3.51
N ALA A 50 17.34 0.30 3.18
CA ALA A 50 15.94 -0.09 2.91
C ALA A 50 15.86 -1.06 1.73
N ALA A 51 16.70 -0.88 0.70
CA ALA A 51 16.78 -1.76 -0.45
C ALA A 51 17.16 -3.20 -0.07
N GLY A 52 18.20 -3.35 0.76
CA GLY A 52 18.60 -4.67 1.29
C GLY A 52 17.51 -5.34 2.12
N LEU A 53 16.89 -4.58 3.03
CA LEU A 53 15.79 -5.06 3.87
C LEU A 53 14.56 -5.46 3.04
N LEU A 54 14.23 -4.69 1.99
CA LEU A 54 13.11 -5.00 1.10
C LEU A 54 13.36 -6.28 0.30
N ALA A 55 14.59 -6.48 -0.19
CA ALA A 55 14.96 -7.70 -0.90
C ALA A 55 14.82 -8.94 0.00
N GLU A 56 15.23 -8.86 1.26
CA GLU A 56 15.06 -9.92 2.25
C GLU A 56 13.58 -10.19 2.54
N LEU A 57 12.79 -9.13 2.76
CA LEU A 57 11.36 -9.20 2.99
C LEU A 57 10.63 -9.88 1.84
N ALA A 58 10.89 -9.45 0.61
CA ALA A 58 10.26 -9.99 -0.59
C ALA A 58 10.66 -11.45 -0.85
N GLY A 59 11.83 -11.89 -0.39
CA GLY A 59 12.27 -13.28 -0.44
C GLY A 59 11.60 -14.21 0.58
N SER A 60 11.02 -13.67 1.65
CA SER A 60 10.47 -14.43 2.78
C SER A 60 8.96 -14.29 2.97
N THR A 61 8.33 -13.36 2.27
CA THR A 61 6.88 -13.07 2.40
C THR A 61 6.23 -12.88 1.04
N THR A 62 4.90 -12.80 1.01
CA THR A 62 4.18 -12.29 -0.17
C THR A 62 4.17 -10.76 -0.11
N PHE A 63 5.21 -10.14 -0.64
CA PHE A 63 5.29 -8.68 -0.73
C PHE A 63 4.44 -8.17 -1.90
N VAL A 64 3.54 -7.21 -1.63
CA VAL A 64 2.57 -6.65 -2.57
C VAL A 64 2.70 -5.12 -2.61
N PRO A 65 3.42 -4.56 -3.60
CA PRO A 65 3.36 -3.12 -3.85
C PRO A 65 1.92 -2.69 -4.13
N THR A 66 1.45 -1.67 -3.41
CA THR A 66 0.03 -1.26 -3.41
C THR A 66 -0.07 0.25 -3.58
N THR A 67 -0.31 0.74 -4.81
CA THR A 67 -0.11 2.15 -5.16
C THR A 67 -1.30 2.77 -5.89
N THR A 68 -1.41 4.11 -5.81
CA THR A 68 -2.32 4.90 -6.67
C THR A 68 -1.80 5.09 -8.09
N ARG A 69 -0.54 4.72 -8.37
CA ARG A 69 0.05 4.79 -9.71
C ARG A 69 -0.73 3.93 -10.70
N THR A 70 -0.76 4.36 -11.97
CA THR A 70 -1.22 3.49 -13.07
C THR A 70 -0.26 2.30 -13.24
N ARG A 71 -0.70 1.26 -13.94
CA ARG A 71 0.19 0.12 -14.30
C ARG A 71 1.46 0.61 -15.00
N GLU A 72 1.33 1.50 -15.99
CA GLU A 72 2.48 2.07 -16.71
C GLU A 72 3.46 2.77 -15.77
N GLN A 73 2.95 3.57 -14.83
CA GLN A 73 3.78 4.27 -13.86
C GLN A 73 4.45 3.31 -12.87
N TYR A 74 3.75 2.26 -12.45
CA TYR A 74 4.29 1.23 -11.56
C TYR A 74 5.42 0.43 -12.23
N LEU A 75 5.26 0.02 -13.48
CA LEU A 75 6.25 -0.77 -14.21
C LEU A 75 7.58 -0.05 -14.45
N ARG A 76 7.65 1.26 -14.22
CA ARG A 76 8.92 2.01 -14.21
C ARG A 76 9.70 1.88 -12.90
N VAL A 77 9.05 1.37 -11.84
CA VAL A 77 9.68 1.23 -10.52
C VAL A 77 10.36 -0.14 -10.43
N HIS A 78 11.67 -0.13 -10.23
CA HIS A 78 12.48 -1.33 -10.10
C HIS A 78 12.83 -1.54 -8.63
N LEU A 79 11.92 -2.22 -7.91
CA LEU A 79 12.14 -2.52 -6.49
C LEU A 79 13.21 -3.60 -6.33
N PRO A 80 14.06 -3.51 -5.29
CA PRO A 80 15.06 -4.55 -4.98
C PRO A 80 14.43 -5.89 -4.59
N GLY A 81 15.14 -6.97 -4.92
CA GLY A 81 14.71 -8.32 -4.59
C GLY A 81 13.98 -9.04 -5.73
N PRO A 82 13.31 -10.17 -5.43
CA PRO A 82 12.53 -10.90 -6.42
C PRO A 82 11.34 -10.07 -6.90
N ALA A 83 10.97 -10.23 -8.18
CA ALA A 83 9.80 -9.58 -8.74
C ALA A 83 8.54 -10.01 -7.98
N PRO A 84 7.68 -9.07 -7.55
CA PRO A 84 6.45 -9.41 -6.84
C PRO A 84 5.51 -10.26 -7.71
N GLU A 85 4.96 -11.33 -7.15
CA GLU A 85 3.93 -12.12 -7.85
C GLU A 85 2.64 -11.30 -8.04
N PHE A 86 2.29 -10.48 -7.06
CA PHE A 86 1.14 -9.59 -7.07
C PHE A 86 1.57 -8.14 -6.93
N ALA A 87 0.91 -7.25 -7.65
CA ALA A 87 1.01 -5.81 -7.42
C ALA A 87 -0.37 -5.18 -7.59
N ILE A 88 -0.64 -4.14 -6.83
CA ILE A 88 -1.92 -3.43 -6.84
C ILE A 88 -1.65 -2.01 -7.32
N CYS A 89 -2.29 -1.64 -8.43
CA CYS A 89 -2.18 -0.32 -9.05
C CYS A 89 -3.53 0.39 -9.06
N ALA A 90 -3.51 1.67 -9.42
CA ALA A 90 -4.72 2.50 -9.53
C ALA A 90 -5.61 2.41 -8.28
N ASN A 91 -5.01 2.51 -7.08
CA ASN A 91 -5.71 2.47 -5.79
C ASN A 91 -6.59 1.22 -5.58
N GLY A 92 -6.16 0.06 -6.07
CA GLY A 92 -6.96 -1.18 -5.99
C GLY A 92 -7.75 -1.50 -7.25
N GLY A 93 -7.74 -0.62 -8.24
CA GLY A 93 -8.47 -0.83 -9.50
C GLY A 93 -7.85 -1.85 -10.42
N GLN A 94 -6.54 -2.02 -10.32
CA GLN A 94 -5.78 -3.01 -11.08
C GLN A 94 -5.06 -3.96 -10.12
N LEU A 95 -5.37 -5.23 -10.21
CA LEU A 95 -4.57 -6.31 -9.64
C LEU A 95 -3.69 -6.89 -10.74
N LEU A 96 -2.39 -6.84 -10.56
CA LEU A 96 -1.43 -7.45 -11.47
C LEU A 96 -0.98 -8.80 -10.90
N VAL A 97 -0.96 -9.81 -11.74
CA VAL A 97 -0.38 -11.12 -11.44
C VAL A 97 0.83 -11.31 -12.35
N ARG A 98 2.02 -11.35 -11.78
CA ARG A 98 3.29 -11.41 -12.54
C ARG A 98 3.42 -10.32 -13.61
N GLY A 99 2.97 -9.09 -13.25
CA GLY A 99 3.01 -7.91 -14.11
C GLY A 99 1.86 -7.76 -15.10
N GLU A 100 0.98 -8.77 -15.24
CA GLU A 100 -0.17 -8.72 -16.14
C GLU A 100 -1.49 -8.46 -15.41
N PRO A 101 -2.40 -7.64 -16.00
CA PRO A 101 -3.68 -7.33 -15.39
C PRO A 101 -4.58 -8.55 -15.23
N ASP A 102 -5.16 -8.72 -14.05
CA ASP A 102 -6.16 -9.74 -13.76
C ASP A 102 -7.54 -9.29 -14.27
N ARG A 103 -8.05 -9.97 -15.31
CA ARG A 103 -9.32 -9.62 -15.96
C ARG A 103 -10.55 -9.85 -15.09
N ASP A 104 -10.51 -10.85 -14.21
CA ASP A 104 -11.64 -11.13 -13.31
C ASP A 104 -11.73 -10.05 -12.23
N TRP A 105 -10.59 -9.60 -11.72
CA TRP A 105 -10.53 -8.45 -10.83
C TRP A 105 -11.05 -7.18 -11.50
N GLN A 106 -10.62 -6.89 -12.73
CA GLN A 106 -11.09 -5.72 -13.49
C GLN A 106 -12.63 -5.72 -13.65
N ARG A 107 -13.22 -6.88 -13.95
CA ARG A 107 -14.69 -7.03 -14.05
C ARG A 107 -15.36 -6.76 -12.71
N THR A 108 -14.85 -7.34 -11.63
CA THR A 108 -15.36 -7.11 -10.26
C THR A 108 -15.32 -5.62 -9.88
N VAL A 109 -14.23 -4.94 -10.21
CA VAL A 109 -14.11 -3.49 -9.98
C VAL A 109 -15.13 -2.71 -10.78
N ALA A 110 -15.27 -2.98 -12.10
CA ALA A 110 -16.21 -2.28 -12.97
C ALA A 110 -17.67 -2.41 -12.48
N GLU A 111 -18.10 -3.61 -12.09
CA GLU A 111 -19.43 -3.88 -11.54
C GLU A 111 -19.66 -3.10 -10.23
N ARG A 112 -18.67 -3.06 -9.36
CA ARG A 112 -18.72 -2.35 -8.08
C ARG A 112 -18.83 -0.83 -8.27
N LEU A 113 -18.05 -0.26 -9.21
CA LEU A 113 -18.10 1.17 -9.50
C LEU A 113 -19.44 1.58 -10.10
N ALA A 114 -19.95 0.82 -11.07
CA ALA A 114 -21.24 1.11 -11.73
C ALA A 114 -22.42 1.18 -10.73
N SER A 115 -22.32 0.48 -9.61
CA SER A 115 -23.42 0.38 -8.64
C SER A 115 -23.35 1.39 -7.49
N HIS A 116 -22.19 2.05 -7.23
CA HIS A 116 -21.97 2.73 -5.96
C HIS A 116 -21.45 4.17 -6.06
N CYS A 117 -21.17 4.69 -7.25
CA CYS A 117 -20.69 6.06 -7.41
C CYS A 117 -21.13 6.69 -8.72
N ALA A 118 -21.08 8.03 -8.77
CA ALA A 118 -21.32 8.77 -10.01
C ALA A 118 -20.24 8.45 -11.07
N PRO A 119 -20.57 8.60 -12.37
CA PRO A 119 -19.63 8.36 -13.43
C PRO A 119 -18.39 9.26 -13.37
N LEU A 120 -17.24 8.72 -13.79
CA LEU A 120 -15.96 9.46 -13.84
C LEU A 120 -16.07 10.78 -14.62
N GLU A 121 -16.83 10.80 -15.70
CA GLU A 121 -16.96 11.99 -16.56
C GLU A 121 -17.67 13.15 -15.85
N GLU A 122 -18.62 12.88 -14.95
CA GLU A 122 -19.24 13.91 -14.11
C GLU A 122 -18.21 14.56 -13.21
N ILE A 123 -17.35 13.75 -12.58
CA ILE A 123 -16.28 14.22 -11.69
C ILE A 123 -15.26 15.05 -12.46
N ARG A 124 -14.79 14.54 -13.61
CA ARG A 124 -13.83 15.25 -14.47
C ARG A 124 -14.36 16.60 -14.94
N THR A 125 -15.61 16.63 -15.39
CA THR A 125 -16.28 17.88 -15.82
C THR A 125 -16.31 18.89 -14.67
N HIS A 126 -16.63 18.46 -13.45
CA HIS A 126 -16.65 19.33 -12.28
C HIS A 126 -15.25 19.83 -11.93
N LEU A 127 -14.26 18.95 -11.88
CA LEU A 127 -12.86 19.30 -11.59
C LEU A 127 -12.35 20.39 -12.54
N VAL A 128 -12.52 20.20 -13.85
CA VAL A 128 -12.04 21.16 -14.85
C VAL A 128 -12.82 22.48 -14.80
N ARG A 129 -14.14 22.43 -14.56
CA ARG A 129 -14.97 23.63 -14.51
C ARG A 129 -14.69 24.51 -13.29
N THR A 130 -14.31 23.91 -12.15
CA THR A 130 -14.15 24.64 -10.89
C THR A 130 -12.71 24.96 -10.55
N ALA A 131 -11.73 24.31 -11.19
CA ALA A 131 -10.32 24.58 -11.00
C ALA A 131 -9.91 25.90 -11.65
N ASP A 132 -9.14 26.71 -10.93
CA ASP A 132 -8.60 27.95 -11.46
C ASP A 132 -7.29 27.69 -12.23
N PRO A 133 -7.16 28.21 -13.46
CA PRO A 133 -5.93 28.12 -14.24
C PRO A 133 -4.67 28.65 -13.53
N ALA A 134 -4.83 29.54 -12.54
CA ALA A 134 -3.71 30.09 -11.79
C ALA A 134 -2.92 29.03 -11.01
N TRP A 135 -3.57 27.95 -10.58
CA TRP A 135 -2.92 26.86 -9.86
C TRP A 135 -3.07 25.50 -10.50
N LEU A 136 -3.98 25.31 -11.48
CA LEU A 136 -4.12 24.06 -12.19
C LEU A 136 -3.01 23.90 -13.24
N LEU A 137 -2.15 22.89 -13.07
CA LEU A 137 -1.09 22.59 -14.03
C LEU A 137 -1.50 21.52 -15.05
N LYS A 138 -2.16 20.46 -14.58
CA LYS A 138 -2.58 19.33 -15.44
C LYS A 138 -3.78 18.60 -14.85
N GLU A 139 -4.69 18.15 -15.71
CA GLU A 139 -5.71 17.14 -15.39
C GLU A 139 -5.28 15.80 -16.01
N ARG A 140 -5.52 14.71 -15.29
CA ARG A 140 -5.18 13.35 -15.70
C ARG A 140 -6.25 12.37 -15.22
N THR A 141 -6.39 11.28 -15.94
CA THR A 141 -7.10 10.08 -15.47
C THR A 141 -6.11 8.96 -15.20
N ALA A 142 -6.50 8.04 -14.35
CA ALA A 142 -5.77 6.82 -14.04
C ALA A 142 -6.63 5.61 -14.42
N GLU A 143 -6.21 4.84 -15.42
CA GLU A 143 -6.84 3.60 -15.91
C GLU A 143 -8.36 3.75 -16.18
N ASP A 144 -8.82 4.96 -16.55
CA ASP A 144 -10.24 5.31 -16.68
C ASP A 144 -11.11 5.01 -15.43
N LEU A 145 -10.46 4.93 -14.26
CA LEU A 145 -11.10 4.63 -12.98
C LEU A 145 -11.30 5.86 -12.11
N PHE A 146 -10.36 6.78 -12.13
CA PHE A 146 -10.41 8.01 -11.35
C PHE A 146 -9.62 9.15 -11.99
N ALA A 147 -9.85 10.38 -11.52
CA ALA A 147 -9.16 11.57 -11.99
C ALA A 147 -8.27 12.18 -10.91
N TYR A 148 -7.23 12.89 -11.35
CA TYR A 148 -6.42 13.72 -10.46
C TYR A 148 -5.95 14.98 -11.15
N LEU A 149 -5.78 16.03 -10.34
CA LEU A 149 -5.19 17.30 -10.76
C LEU A 149 -3.74 17.38 -10.27
N VAL A 150 -2.85 17.93 -11.09
CA VAL A 150 -1.52 18.37 -10.66
C VAL A 150 -1.59 19.88 -10.50
N VAL A 151 -1.21 20.38 -9.34
CA VAL A 151 -1.43 21.78 -8.95
C VAL A 151 -0.14 22.47 -8.49
N GLU A 152 -0.15 23.80 -8.60
CA GLU A 152 0.82 24.67 -7.93
C GLU A 152 0.38 24.83 -6.46
N ARG A 153 0.96 24.00 -5.57
CA ARG A 153 0.49 23.82 -4.19
C ARG A 153 0.38 25.13 -3.37
N PRO A 154 1.34 26.08 -3.46
CA PRO A 154 1.24 27.35 -2.74
C PRO A 154 0.08 28.25 -3.17
N LEU A 155 -0.43 28.08 -4.38
CA LEU A 155 -1.55 28.87 -4.92
C LEU A 155 -2.91 28.18 -4.75
N LEU A 156 -2.95 26.93 -4.32
CA LEU A 156 -4.18 26.16 -4.15
C LEU A 156 -4.93 26.61 -2.90
N PRO A 157 -6.21 27.09 -3.01
CA PRO A 157 -7.02 27.41 -1.84
C PRO A 157 -7.47 26.15 -1.08
N ASP A 158 -7.26 26.13 0.24
CA ASP A 158 -7.73 25.02 1.08
C ASP A 158 -9.26 24.88 1.09
N THR A 159 -9.98 25.98 0.93
CA THR A 159 -11.45 26.00 0.80
C THR A 159 -11.90 25.22 -0.42
N TRP A 160 -11.24 25.39 -1.57
CA TRP A 160 -11.59 24.68 -2.80
C TRP A 160 -11.49 23.15 -2.63
N VAL A 161 -10.43 22.66 -1.94
CA VAL A 161 -10.26 21.22 -1.67
C VAL A 161 -11.38 20.71 -0.75
N LYS A 162 -11.79 21.47 0.26
CA LYS A 162 -12.88 21.11 1.16
C LYS A 162 -14.23 21.07 0.43
N ASP A 163 -14.51 22.08 -0.39
CA ASP A 163 -15.76 22.15 -1.17
C ASP A 163 -15.83 20.99 -2.17
N LEU A 164 -14.71 20.69 -2.85
CA LEU A 164 -14.59 19.52 -3.73
C LEU A 164 -14.86 18.22 -2.95
N ALA A 165 -14.28 18.07 -1.76
CA ALA A 165 -14.44 16.86 -0.96
C ALA A 165 -15.91 16.65 -0.54
N GLY A 166 -16.62 17.72 -0.16
CA GLY A 166 -18.06 17.69 0.12
C GLY A 166 -18.87 17.27 -1.10
N TRP A 167 -18.68 17.97 -2.22
CA TRP A 167 -19.39 17.71 -3.46
C TRP A 167 -19.15 16.30 -4.02
N ALA A 168 -17.91 15.83 -4.02
CA ALA A 168 -17.53 14.49 -4.46
C ALA A 168 -18.07 13.42 -3.50
N GLY A 169 -18.08 13.73 -2.20
CA GLY A 169 -18.59 12.85 -1.16
C GLY A 169 -20.06 12.44 -1.34
N GLU A 170 -20.91 13.38 -1.76
CA GLU A 170 -22.33 13.13 -2.08
C GLU A 170 -22.50 12.22 -3.29
N ARG A 171 -21.46 12.06 -4.12
CA ARG A 171 -21.44 11.28 -5.37
C ARG A 171 -20.70 9.94 -5.24
N GLY A 172 -20.38 9.54 -4.00
CA GLY A 172 -19.68 8.28 -3.74
C GLY A 172 -18.19 8.34 -4.04
N TRP A 173 -17.57 9.55 -4.05
CA TRP A 173 -16.16 9.75 -4.30
C TRP A 173 -15.43 10.30 -3.07
N THR A 174 -14.14 10.05 -2.98
CA THR A 174 -13.23 10.56 -1.94
C THR A 174 -12.20 11.48 -2.60
N VAL A 175 -11.86 12.58 -1.91
CA VAL A 175 -10.79 13.48 -2.33
C VAL A 175 -9.61 13.35 -1.38
N SER A 176 -8.40 13.26 -1.93
CA SER A 176 -7.13 13.17 -1.20
C SER A 176 -6.11 14.11 -1.81
N LEU A 177 -5.39 14.85 -0.97
CA LEU A 177 -4.36 15.80 -1.38
C LEU A 177 -2.97 15.28 -0.99
N GLN A 178 -2.23 14.78 -1.98
CA GLN A 178 -0.90 14.19 -1.81
C GLN A 178 0.16 15.04 -2.51
N GLY A 179 0.95 15.78 -1.75
CA GLY A 179 1.95 16.70 -2.30
C GLY A 179 1.32 17.74 -3.24
N ARG A 180 1.56 17.63 -4.55
CA ARG A 180 1.00 18.50 -5.59
C ARG A 180 -0.13 17.84 -6.39
N LYS A 181 -0.69 16.75 -5.89
CA LYS A 181 -1.78 16.05 -6.59
C LYS A 181 -3.04 16.01 -5.76
N ILE A 182 -4.16 16.36 -6.37
CA ILE A 182 -5.50 16.20 -5.80
C ILE A 182 -6.14 15.03 -6.51
N TYR A 183 -6.37 13.96 -5.80
CA TYR A 183 -7.03 12.77 -6.31
C TYR A 183 -8.52 12.84 -6.01
N ALA A 184 -9.36 12.53 -6.99
CA ALA A 184 -10.77 12.21 -6.80
C ALA A 184 -10.96 10.74 -7.16
N VAL A 185 -11.21 9.89 -6.15
CA VAL A 185 -11.22 8.43 -6.26
C VAL A 185 -12.58 7.89 -5.84
N PRO A 186 -13.20 6.96 -6.59
CA PRO A 186 -14.44 6.32 -6.17
C PRO A 186 -14.29 5.64 -4.81
N ARG A 187 -15.22 5.82 -3.89
CA ARG A 187 -15.17 5.17 -2.56
C ARG A 187 -15.08 3.65 -2.61
N PRO A 188 -15.73 2.95 -3.55
CA PRO A 188 -15.60 1.50 -3.64
C PRO A 188 -14.24 1.03 -4.16
N LEU A 189 -13.41 1.95 -4.67
CA LEU A 189 -12.08 1.65 -5.17
C LEU A 189 -11.06 1.77 -4.03
N THR A 190 -10.73 0.65 -3.39
CA THR A 190 -9.92 0.59 -2.19
C THR A 190 -8.72 -0.34 -2.34
N LYS A 191 -7.60 0.02 -1.74
CA LYS A 191 -6.41 -0.82 -1.64
C LYS A 191 -6.69 -2.08 -0.84
N SER A 192 -7.46 -1.96 0.25
CA SER A 192 -7.81 -3.08 1.14
C SER A 192 -8.57 -4.20 0.43
N ALA A 193 -9.52 -3.87 -0.44
CA ALA A 193 -10.28 -4.88 -1.18
C ALA A 193 -9.39 -5.73 -2.09
N ALA A 194 -8.41 -5.10 -2.76
CA ALA A 194 -7.46 -5.81 -3.61
C ALA A 194 -6.47 -6.65 -2.79
N VAL A 195 -6.01 -6.14 -1.64
CA VAL A 195 -5.15 -6.89 -0.72
C VAL A 195 -5.89 -8.10 -0.12
N ALA A 196 -7.16 -7.95 0.25
CA ALA A 196 -7.99 -9.07 0.72
C ALA A 196 -8.11 -10.18 -0.34
N GLU A 197 -8.23 -9.83 -1.61
CA GLU A 197 -8.24 -10.80 -2.70
C GLU A 197 -6.88 -11.51 -2.84
N VAL A 198 -5.76 -10.79 -2.70
CA VAL A 198 -4.43 -11.42 -2.68
C VAL A 198 -4.29 -12.35 -1.47
N ALA A 199 -4.69 -11.92 -0.27
CA ALA A 199 -4.66 -12.75 0.93
C ALA A 199 -5.49 -14.03 0.77
N ARG A 200 -6.67 -13.94 0.17
CA ARG A 200 -7.52 -15.09 -0.16
C ARG A 200 -6.84 -16.06 -1.13
N ARG A 201 -6.20 -15.55 -2.20
CA ARG A 201 -5.51 -16.38 -3.21
C ARG A 201 -4.28 -17.08 -2.65
N THR A 202 -3.56 -16.43 -1.74
CA THR A 202 -2.33 -16.96 -1.14
C THR A 202 -2.57 -17.77 0.13
N GLY A 203 -3.80 -17.80 0.66
CA GLY A 203 -4.12 -18.39 1.95
C GLY A 203 -3.41 -17.70 3.11
N ALA A 204 -3.10 -16.39 2.97
CA ALA A 204 -2.43 -15.65 4.01
C ALA A 204 -3.32 -15.49 5.24
N SER A 205 -2.74 -15.71 6.41
CA SER A 205 -3.41 -15.57 7.71
C SER A 205 -3.03 -14.26 8.42
N VAL A 206 -2.05 -13.53 7.89
CA VAL A 206 -1.60 -12.24 8.43
C VAL A 206 -1.37 -11.26 7.29
N VAL A 207 -1.88 -10.05 7.47
CA VAL A 207 -1.67 -8.90 6.58
C VAL A 207 -0.96 -7.80 7.35
N LEU A 208 0.20 -7.40 6.86
CA LEU A 208 0.95 -6.24 7.33
C LEU A 208 0.82 -5.12 6.31
N ALA A 209 0.65 -3.87 6.74
CA ALA A 209 0.44 -2.76 5.83
C ALA A 209 1.21 -1.48 6.18
N ALA A 210 1.53 -0.65 5.18
CA ALA A 210 2.02 0.70 5.37
C ALA A 210 1.49 1.67 4.32
N GLY A 211 1.33 2.95 4.72
CA GLY A 211 0.88 4.02 3.84
C GLY A 211 0.95 5.39 4.52
N ASP A 212 0.92 6.48 3.74
CA ASP A 212 1.06 7.86 4.24
C ASP A 212 -0.17 8.75 4.00
N SER A 213 -1.10 8.32 3.17
CA SER A 213 -2.22 9.13 2.69
C SER A 213 -3.59 8.64 3.16
N LEU A 214 -4.62 9.48 3.04
CA LEU A 214 -6.01 9.07 3.33
C LEU A 214 -6.47 7.89 2.44
N LEU A 215 -5.87 7.72 1.24
CA LEU A 215 -6.16 6.58 0.38
C LEU A 215 -5.54 5.26 0.88
N ASP A 216 -4.71 5.32 1.94
CA ASP A 216 -4.14 4.15 2.61
C ASP A 216 -4.89 3.80 3.91
N ALA A 217 -5.78 4.69 4.37
CA ALA A 217 -6.46 4.49 5.65
C ALA A 217 -7.27 3.19 5.69
N ASP A 218 -7.96 2.84 4.59
CA ASP A 218 -8.72 1.59 4.48
C ASP A 218 -7.81 0.35 4.52
N LEU A 219 -6.65 0.41 3.85
CA LEU A 219 -5.64 -0.64 3.87
C LEU A 219 -5.08 -0.84 5.29
N LEU A 220 -4.72 0.25 5.95
CA LEU A 220 -4.19 0.21 7.31
C LEU A 220 -5.22 -0.30 8.32
N LEU A 221 -6.50 0.08 8.18
CA LEU A 221 -7.58 -0.42 9.05
C LEU A 221 -7.88 -1.91 8.87
N ALA A 222 -7.70 -2.42 7.66
CA ALA A 222 -7.96 -3.83 7.34
C ALA A 222 -6.78 -4.76 7.67
N ALA A 223 -5.60 -4.24 7.94
CA ALA A 223 -4.40 -5.01 8.26
C ALA A 223 -4.40 -5.48 9.71
N ASP A 224 -3.70 -6.58 10.01
CA ASP A 224 -3.48 -7.04 11.38
C ASP A 224 -2.51 -6.12 12.13
N ARG A 225 -1.53 -5.54 11.43
CA ARG A 225 -0.62 -4.51 11.92
C ARG A 225 -0.25 -3.55 10.81
N GLY A 226 -0.13 -2.27 11.15
CA GLY A 226 0.22 -1.23 10.19
C GLY A 226 1.28 -0.26 10.69
N TRP A 227 1.87 0.48 9.76
CA TRP A 227 2.82 1.57 10.02
C TRP A 227 2.52 2.76 9.11
N ARG A 228 2.58 3.95 9.69
CA ARG A 228 2.57 5.18 8.90
C ARG A 228 3.77 6.07 9.24
N PRO A 229 4.35 6.79 8.27
CA PRO A 229 5.44 7.72 8.54
C PRO A 229 4.97 8.94 9.35
N GLY A 230 5.92 9.71 9.88
CA GLY A 230 5.68 10.99 10.55
C GLY A 230 5.35 12.15 9.61
N HIS A 231 5.09 11.88 8.32
CA HIS A 231 4.69 12.83 7.30
C HIS A 231 3.52 12.24 6.49
N GLY A 232 2.99 13.04 5.57
CA GLY A 232 1.87 12.64 4.72
C GLY A 232 0.53 13.02 5.31
N GLU A 233 -0.52 12.79 4.53
CA GLU A 233 -1.87 13.25 4.84
C GLU A 233 -2.41 12.65 6.16
N LEU A 234 -2.09 11.38 6.43
CA LEU A 234 -2.46 10.71 7.69
C LEU A 234 -1.78 11.35 8.92
N ALA A 235 -0.49 11.74 8.78
CA ALA A 235 0.20 12.42 9.87
C ALA A 235 -0.31 13.85 10.06
N ASP A 236 -0.54 14.58 8.97
CA ASP A 236 -0.99 15.98 8.99
C ASP A 236 -2.40 16.11 9.57
N THR A 237 -3.24 15.07 9.42
CA THR A 237 -4.61 15.01 10.00
C THR A 237 -4.66 14.39 11.40
N GLY A 238 -3.53 13.92 11.95
CA GLY A 238 -3.50 13.24 13.24
C GLY A 238 -4.20 11.88 13.24
N TRP A 239 -4.35 11.26 12.06
CA TRP A 239 -5.03 9.96 11.94
C TRP A 239 -4.29 8.87 12.71
N HIS A 240 -5.03 8.02 13.42
CA HIS A 240 -4.48 6.89 14.17
C HIS A 240 -5.47 5.70 14.22
N ALA A 241 -4.93 4.51 14.44
CA ALA A 241 -5.69 3.30 14.76
C ALA A 241 -4.86 2.45 15.77
N PRO A 242 -5.49 1.67 16.66
CA PRO A 242 -4.78 0.99 17.77
C PRO A 242 -3.69 0.02 17.31
N HIS A 243 -3.85 -0.63 16.17
CA HIS A 243 -2.90 -1.60 15.60
C HIS A 243 -1.94 -0.98 14.57
N VAL A 244 -1.98 0.35 14.39
CA VAL A 244 -1.12 1.09 13.48
C VAL A 244 -0.12 1.92 14.26
N THR A 245 1.17 1.65 14.04
CA THR A 245 2.27 2.43 14.63
C THR A 245 2.48 3.71 13.81
N ALA A 246 2.30 4.84 14.45
CA ALA A 246 2.71 6.13 13.92
C ALA A 246 4.20 6.33 14.20
N LEU A 247 5.00 6.47 13.15
CA LEU A 247 6.43 6.75 13.27
C LEU A 247 6.66 8.26 13.44
N ASP A 248 7.74 8.62 14.15
CA ASP A 248 8.22 9.99 14.20
C ASP A 248 9.11 10.33 13.00
N GLU A 249 9.75 9.32 12.42
CA GLU A 249 10.62 9.45 11.28
C GLU A 249 9.88 9.99 10.06
N ARG A 250 10.57 10.86 9.30
CA ARG A 250 10.07 11.51 8.09
C ARG A 250 10.99 11.24 6.91
N GLY A 251 10.49 11.46 5.70
CA GLY A 251 11.28 11.25 4.49
C GLY A 251 11.76 9.81 4.35
N VAL A 252 12.91 9.64 3.71
CA VAL A 252 13.47 8.33 3.37
C VAL A 252 13.81 7.46 4.61
N ALA A 253 14.08 8.09 5.76
CA ALA A 253 14.31 7.38 7.02
C ALA A 253 13.07 6.62 7.50
N ALA A 254 11.87 7.16 7.27
CA ALA A 254 10.63 6.47 7.57
C ALA A 254 10.47 5.19 6.73
N GLY A 255 10.81 5.24 5.43
CA GLY A 255 10.77 4.07 4.56
C GLY A 255 11.69 2.93 5.03
N GLU A 256 12.89 3.28 5.51
CA GLU A 256 13.80 2.30 6.10
C GLU A 256 13.22 1.69 7.38
N LYS A 257 12.66 2.52 8.26
CA LYS A 257 12.05 2.08 9.51
C LYS A 257 10.85 1.15 9.27
N ILE A 258 9.99 1.50 8.30
CA ILE A 258 8.84 0.69 7.88
C ILE A 258 9.31 -0.68 7.39
N THR A 259 10.30 -0.72 6.48
CA THR A 259 10.79 -1.98 5.91
C THR A 259 11.39 -2.88 7.00
N ARG A 260 12.14 -2.30 7.95
CA ARG A 260 12.68 -3.01 9.11
C ARG A 260 11.57 -3.55 10.01
N ALA A 261 10.51 -2.77 10.25
CA ALA A 261 9.38 -3.17 11.06
C ALA A 261 8.59 -4.32 10.41
N PHE A 262 8.42 -4.30 9.08
CA PHE A 262 7.83 -5.41 8.34
C PHE A 262 8.60 -6.71 8.52
N LEU A 263 9.93 -6.68 8.36
CA LEU A 263 10.78 -7.86 8.56
C LEU A 263 10.63 -8.44 9.99
N HIS A 264 10.69 -7.59 11.01
CA HIS A 264 10.53 -8.03 12.39
C HIS A 264 9.15 -8.64 12.63
N ALA A 265 8.09 -8.02 12.12
CA ALA A 265 6.72 -8.53 12.29
C ALA A 265 6.51 -9.85 11.54
N ALA A 266 7.02 -9.97 10.32
CA ALA A 266 6.92 -11.19 9.53
C ALA A 266 7.68 -12.36 10.19
N ALA A 267 8.88 -12.11 10.73
CA ALA A 267 9.65 -13.12 11.46
C ALA A 267 8.91 -13.61 12.72
N ALA A 268 8.26 -12.70 13.48
CA ALA A 268 7.48 -13.05 14.67
C ALA A 268 6.29 -13.96 14.34
N THR A 269 5.64 -13.77 13.18
CA THR A 269 4.52 -14.64 12.75
C THR A 269 4.97 -16.03 12.30
N GLY A 270 6.22 -16.17 11.80
CA GLY A 270 6.81 -17.45 11.40
C GLY A 270 7.17 -18.37 12.57
N HIS A 271 7.50 -17.81 13.74
CA HIS A 271 7.95 -18.56 14.93
C HIS A 271 6.81 -19.00 15.88
N GLY A 272 5.56 -18.60 15.63
CA GLY A 272 4.42 -18.86 16.53
C GLY A 272 3.85 -20.29 16.53
N ARG A 273 4.50 -21.26 15.87
CA ARG A 273 4.09 -22.67 15.96
C ARG A 273 5.15 -23.47 16.71
N ALA A 274 5.03 -23.55 18.04
CA ALA A 274 5.67 -24.63 18.80
C ALA A 274 5.22 -25.97 18.21
N PRO A 275 6.13 -26.96 18.02
CA PRO A 275 5.70 -28.29 17.58
C PRO A 275 4.72 -28.83 18.64
N ALA A 276 3.62 -29.41 18.15
CA ALA A 276 2.70 -30.16 19.00
C ALA A 276 3.52 -31.22 19.76
N PRO A 277 3.30 -31.42 21.08
CA PRO A 277 4.02 -32.46 21.80
C PRO A 277 3.69 -33.80 21.14
N ASP A 278 4.75 -34.50 20.72
CA ASP A 278 4.65 -35.84 20.19
C ASP A 278 3.86 -36.70 21.17
N GLY A 279 2.75 -37.27 20.69
CA GLY A 279 1.91 -38.13 21.46
C GLY A 279 2.73 -39.28 22.04
N ALA A 280 2.82 -39.31 23.36
CA ALA A 280 3.41 -40.41 24.11
C ALA A 280 2.68 -41.70 23.72
N GLY A 281 3.43 -42.61 23.10
CA GLY A 281 2.99 -43.93 22.77
C GLY A 281 2.54 -44.67 24.03
N ALA A 282 1.30 -45.08 24.05
CA ALA A 282 0.78 -46.07 25.00
C ALA A 282 1.33 -47.43 24.60
N ALA A 283 2.38 -47.85 25.31
CA ALA A 283 2.85 -49.24 25.28
C ALA A 283 1.77 -50.13 25.91
N GLY A 284 1.20 -50.99 25.10
CA GLY A 284 0.35 -52.08 25.56
C GLY A 284 1.17 -53.11 26.31
N SER A 285 0.76 -53.41 27.51
CA SER A 285 1.21 -54.61 28.22
C SER A 285 0.12 -55.65 28.15
N ALA A 286 0.39 -56.71 27.40
CA ALA A 286 -0.38 -57.94 27.46
C ALA A 286 0.23 -58.83 28.54
N VAL A 287 -0.56 -59.26 29.48
CA VAL A 287 -0.30 -60.47 30.29
C VAL A 287 -1.57 -61.31 30.34
N GLY A 288 -1.40 -62.52 29.83
CA GLY A 288 -2.40 -63.55 29.88
C GLY A 288 -2.42 -64.33 31.19
N ALA A 289 -3.44 -65.13 31.36
CA ALA A 289 -3.52 -66.42 32.09
C ALA A 289 -4.95 -66.86 31.87
N ALA A 290 -5.17 -67.91 31.19
CA ALA A 290 -5.14 -69.34 31.47
C ALA A 290 -6.10 -69.82 32.57
N ALA A 291 -6.98 -70.71 32.14
CA ALA A 291 -7.42 -71.98 32.68
C ALA A 291 -8.74 -72.04 33.45
N ALA A 292 -9.50 -72.94 32.93
CA ALA A 292 -10.10 -74.09 33.52
C ALA A 292 -11.57 -74.04 33.98
N GLY A 293 -12.33 -74.88 33.39
CA GLY A 293 -13.05 -75.95 34.01
C GLY A 293 -14.56 -75.76 34.22
N GLY A 294 -15.34 -76.62 33.53
CA GLY A 294 -16.71 -76.90 33.89
C GLY A 294 -17.59 -77.01 32.69
#